data_cfefcc8fcad4a561b2358dc96c500c79
#
_entry.id   cfefcc8fcad4a561b2358dc96c500c79
#
_cell.length_a   1.000
_cell.length_b   1.000
_cell.length_c   1.000
_cell.angle_alpha   90.00
_cell.angle_beta   90.00
_cell.angle_gamma   90.00
#
_symmetry.space_group_name_H-M   'P 1'
#
loop_
_entity.id
_entity.type
_entity.pdbx_description
1 polymer ?
#
loop_
_entity_poly.entity_id
_entity_poly.type
_entity_poly.pdbx_seq_one_letter_code
_entity_poly.pdbx_strand_id
1 'polypeptide(L)'
;MALINYEDRLRRVVRHIHDKPAGDLSLDALSDVAAMSRFHWHRVFHAMTGETCAQAVRRIRAHRAGMLLVQTDWSVALIAARTGHRNVQSFARSFRMHFGVTPAVFRARGVPGDFELLRKGEQHMSEF
;
A
#
# COMPACT_ATOMS: atom_id res chain seq x y z
N MET A 1 -8.67 -4.61 -33.26
CA MET A 1 -8.98 -5.13 -31.91
C MET A 1 -7.93 -4.62 -30.93
N ALA A 2 -8.39 -4.07 -29.84
CA ALA A 2 -7.47 -3.55 -28.85
C ALA A 2 -6.79 -4.69 -28.10
N LEU A 3 -5.47 -4.61 -28.01
CA LEU A 3 -4.71 -5.54 -27.16
C LEU A 3 -4.92 -5.17 -25.70
N ILE A 4 -4.96 -6.19 -24.83
CA ILE A 4 -5.03 -5.97 -23.41
C ILE A 4 -3.69 -5.39 -22.95
N ASN A 5 -3.73 -4.20 -22.36
CA ASN A 5 -2.54 -3.58 -21.81
C ASN A 5 -2.50 -3.84 -20.30
N TYR A 6 -1.79 -4.90 -19.90
CA TYR A 6 -1.68 -5.28 -18.49
C TYR A 6 -0.94 -4.23 -17.68
N GLU A 7 0.05 -3.56 -18.26
CA GLU A 7 0.77 -2.50 -17.56
C GLU A 7 -0.14 -1.33 -17.19
N ASP A 8 -1.00 -0.89 -18.11
CA ASP A 8 -1.95 0.19 -17.84
C ASP A 8 -2.94 -0.21 -16.74
N ARG A 9 -3.40 -1.44 -16.78
CA ARG A 9 -4.33 -1.94 -15.77
C ARG A 9 -3.66 -2.04 -14.42
N LEU A 10 -2.41 -2.50 -14.39
CA LEU A 10 -1.62 -2.56 -13.16
C LEU A 10 -1.42 -1.15 -12.58
N ARG A 11 -1.03 -0.17 -13.40
CA ARG A 11 -0.88 1.22 -12.96
C ARG A 11 -2.18 1.78 -12.40
N ARG A 12 -3.30 1.46 -13.02
CA ARG A 12 -4.61 1.89 -12.57
C ARG A 12 -4.93 1.35 -11.17
N VAL A 13 -4.65 0.07 -10.95
CA VAL A 13 -4.86 -0.55 -9.64
C VAL A 13 -3.92 0.05 -8.59
N VAL A 14 -2.64 0.17 -8.90
CA VAL A 14 -1.66 0.74 -7.96
C VAL A 14 -2.05 2.18 -7.59
N ARG A 15 -2.43 2.99 -8.57
CA ARG A 15 -2.89 4.35 -8.32
C ARG A 15 -4.13 4.37 -7.42
N HIS A 16 -5.07 3.45 -7.67
CA HIS A 16 -6.28 3.35 -6.86
C HIS A 16 -5.95 3.04 -5.40
N ILE A 17 -5.00 2.13 -5.15
CA ILE A 17 -4.58 1.82 -3.78
C ILE A 17 -3.95 3.04 -3.11
N HIS A 18 -3.08 3.76 -3.81
CA HIS A 18 -2.45 4.97 -3.29
C HIS A 18 -3.46 6.08 -3.00
N ASP A 19 -4.44 6.25 -3.88
CA ASP A 19 -5.43 7.31 -3.74
C ASP A 19 -6.46 7.03 -2.64
N LYS A 20 -6.75 5.75 -2.40
CA LYS A 20 -7.80 5.34 -1.47
C LYS A 20 -7.33 4.25 -0.52
N PRO A 21 -6.30 4.50 0.28
CA PRO A 21 -5.74 3.46 1.14
C PRO A 21 -6.70 2.98 2.23
N ALA A 22 -7.71 3.77 2.57
CA ALA A 22 -8.74 3.39 3.54
C ALA A 22 -9.97 2.74 2.91
N GLY A 23 -10.01 2.62 1.59
CA GLY A 23 -11.15 2.06 0.87
C GLY A 23 -11.18 0.53 0.85
N ASP A 24 -12.14 0.00 0.11
CA ASP A 24 -12.21 -1.44 -0.13
C ASP A 24 -11.13 -1.82 -1.14
N LEU A 25 -10.09 -2.48 -0.65
CA LEU A 25 -8.95 -2.95 -1.45
C LEU A 25 -8.91 -4.47 -1.48
N SER A 26 -10.07 -5.12 -1.42
CA SER A 26 -10.20 -6.56 -1.59
C SER A 26 -9.80 -6.97 -3.01
N LEU A 27 -9.51 -8.25 -3.20
CA LEU A 27 -9.20 -8.77 -4.53
C LEU A 27 -10.35 -8.50 -5.51
N ASP A 28 -11.61 -8.65 -5.07
CA ASP A 28 -12.76 -8.38 -5.92
C ASP A 28 -12.81 -6.90 -6.36
N ALA A 29 -12.62 -5.98 -5.41
CA ALA A 29 -12.63 -4.55 -5.73
C ALA A 29 -11.48 -4.18 -6.69
N LEU A 30 -10.29 -4.70 -6.46
CA LEU A 30 -9.15 -4.42 -7.33
C LEU A 30 -9.30 -5.06 -8.70
N SER A 31 -9.91 -6.24 -8.78
CA SER A 31 -10.22 -6.88 -10.07
C SER A 31 -11.16 -6.02 -10.91
N ASP A 32 -12.15 -5.41 -10.27
CA ASP A 32 -13.08 -4.50 -10.94
C ASP A 32 -12.34 -3.27 -11.49
N VAL A 33 -11.42 -2.71 -10.73
CA VAL A 33 -10.59 -1.59 -11.18
C VAL A 33 -9.75 -1.99 -12.39
N ALA A 34 -9.22 -3.21 -12.38
CA ALA A 34 -8.43 -3.75 -13.48
C ALA A 34 -9.30 -4.15 -14.69
N ALA A 35 -10.61 -4.21 -14.52
CA ALA A 35 -11.56 -4.69 -15.53
C ALA A 35 -11.24 -6.12 -15.97
N MET A 36 -10.95 -6.98 -15.01
CA MET A 36 -10.63 -8.39 -15.22
C MET A 36 -11.39 -9.25 -14.24
N SER A 37 -11.50 -10.55 -14.56
CA SER A 37 -12.02 -11.51 -13.59
C SER A 37 -11.04 -11.63 -12.42
N ARG A 38 -11.57 -12.02 -11.26
CA ARG A 38 -10.81 -12.19 -10.04
C ARG A 38 -9.62 -13.12 -10.21
N PHE A 39 -9.83 -14.29 -10.82
CA PHE A 39 -8.79 -15.28 -10.99
C PHE A 39 -7.72 -14.84 -11.97
N HIS A 40 -8.14 -14.22 -13.06
CA HIS A 40 -7.21 -13.75 -14.08
C HIS A 40 -6.34 -12.61 -13.51
N TRP A 41 -6.97 -11.65 -12.84
CA TRP A 41 -6.25 -10.54 -12.23
C TRP A 41 -5.24 -11.01 -11.18
N HIS A 42 -5.65 -11.95 -10.33
CA HIS A 42 -4.74 -12.50 -9.31
C HIS A 42 -3.47 -13.06 -9.94
N ARG A 43 -3.59 -13.84 -11.00
CA ARG A 43 -2.44 -14.42 -11.70
C ARG A 43 -1.60 -13.37 -12.39
N VAL A 44 -2.23 -12.43 -13.08
CA VAL A 44 -1.53 -11.35 -13.80
C VAL A 44 -0.73 -10.50 -12.82
N PHE A 45 -1.36 -10.10 -11.72
CA PHE A 45 -0.69 -9.27 -10.72
C PHE A 45 0.53 -9.98 -10.13
N HIS A 46 0.36 -11.23 -9.72
CA HIS A 46 1.46 -12.00 -9.16
C HIS A 46 2.60 -12.20 -10.17
N ALA A 47 2.26 -12.51 -11.41
CA ALA A 47 3.26 -12.70 -12.46
C ALA A 47 4.07 -11.42 -12.73
N MET A 48 3.42 -10.26 -12.70
CA MET A 48 4.06 -8.99 -13.00
C MET A 48 4.85 -8.39 -11.84
N THR A 49 4.40 -8.62 -10.59
CA THR A 49 4.97 -7.94 -9.42
C THR A 49 5.72 -8.87 -8.47
N GLY A 50 5.50 -10.16 -8.56
CA GLY A 50 6.09 -11.14 -7.63
C GLY A 50 5.40 -11.20 -6.28
N GLU A 51 4.31 -10.46 -6.08
CA GLU A 51 3.56 -10.47 -4.83
C GLU A 51 2.06 -10.59 -5.09
N THR A 52 1.29 -10.93 -4.06
CA THR A 52 -0.17 -10.94 -4.16
C THR A 52 -0.70 -9.52 -3.99
N CYS A 53 -1.94 -9.28 -4.43
CA CYS A 53 -2.60 -8.00 -4.19
C CYS A 53 -2.66 -7.66 -2.70
N ALA A 54 -2.97 -8.65 -1.86
CA ALA A 54 -3.02 -8.43 -0.41
C ALA A 54 -1.68 -7.98 0.15
N GLN A 55 -0.58 -8.57 -0.31
CA GLN A 55 0.77 -8.17 0.09
C GLN A 55 1.07 -6.73 -0.35
N ALA A 56 0.71 -6.40 -1.59
CA ALA A 56 0.91 -5.04 -2.12
C ALA A 56 0.11 -4.02 -1.32
N VAL A 57 -1.15 -4.32 -1.00
CA VAL A 57 -1.99 -3.43 -0.20
C VAL A 57 -1.37 -3.18 1.18
N ARG A 58 -0.93 -4.24 1.86
CA ARG A 58 -0.28 -4.09 3.17
C ARG A 58 0.96 -3.22 3.09
N ARG A 59 1.78 -3.44 2.07
CA ARG A 59 3.01 -2.67 1.87
C ARG A 59 2.72 -1.19 1.61
N ILE A 60 1.79 -0.90 0.73
CA ILE A 60 1.44 0.48 0.38
C ILE A 60 0.82 1.20 1.58
N ARG A 61 -0.07 0.54 2.31
CA ARG A 61 -0.66 1.10 3.53
C ARG A 61 0.42 1.42 4.57
N ALA A 62 1.41 0.53 4.74
CA ALA A 62 2.50 0.76 5.67
C ALA A 62 3.36 1.95 5.25
N HIS A 63 3.69 2.06 3.95
CA HIS A 63 4.46 3.19 3.43
C HIS A 63 3.73 4.51 3.62
N ARG A 64 2.44 4.55 3.31
CA ARG A 64 1.62 5.76 3.52
C ARG A 64 1.60 6.16 4.99
N ALA A 65 1.42 5.18 5.87
CA ALA A 65 1.44 5.44 7.31
C ALA A 65 2.81 5.98 7.77
N GLY A 66 3.90 5.40 7.28
CA GLY A 66 5.24 5.88 7.61
C GLY A 66 5.45 7.32 7.19
N MET A 67 5.00 7.69 5.99
CA MET A 67 5.08 9.08 5.52
C MET A 67 4.27 10.03 6.41
N LEU A 68 3.07 9.63 6.79
CA LEU A 68 2.22 10.44 7.67
C LEU A 68 2.83 10.61 9.06
N LEU A 69 3.46 9.56 9.60
CA LEU A 69 4.15 9.62 10.88
C LEU A 69 5.30 10.63 10.88
N VAL A 70 6.02 10.71 9.78
CA VAL A 70 7.19 11.59 9.66
C VAL A 70 6.80 13.01 9.27
N GLN A 71 5.81 13.15 8.39
CA GLN A 71 5.46 14.45 7.80
C GLN A 71 4.37 15.21 8.54
N THR A 72 3.66 14.55 9.46
CA THR A 72 2.55 15.19 10.19
C THR A 72 2.67 14.94 11.68
N ASP A 73 1.88 15.70 12.44
CA ASP A 73 1.69 15.48 13.88
C ASP A 73 0.36 14.74 14.16
N TRP A 74 -0.24 14.16 13.15
CA TRP A 74 -1.49 13.40 13.30
C TRP A 74 -1.31 12.29 14.32
N SER A 75 -2.37 12.03 15.09
CA SER A 75 -2.35 10.94 16.06
C SER A 75 -2.19 9.59 15.36
N VAL A 76 -1.63 8.62 16.07
CA VAL A 76 -1.51 7.26 15.56
C VAL A 76 -2.90 6.70 15.22
N ALA A 77 -3.92 7.03 16.04
CA ALA A 77 -5.29 6.59 15.78
C ALA A 77 -5.83 7.14 14.45
N LEU A 78 -5.58 8.40 14.16
CA LEU A 78 -6.01 9.00 12.90
C LEU A 78 -5.29 8.37 11.72
N ILE A 79 -3.99 8.17 11.83
CA ILE A 79 -3.19 7.53 10.77
C ILE A 79 -3.70 6.10 10.52
N ALA A 80 -3.97 5.35 11.59
CA ALA A 80 -4.53 4.00 11.46
C ALA A 80 -5.82 4.00 10.65
N ALA A 81 -6.75 4.90 10.98
CA ALA A 81 -8.02 5.02 10.28
C ALA A 81 -7.82 5.42 8.82
N ARG A 82 -6.97 6.40 8.55
CA ARG A 82 -6.72 6.92 7.21
C ARG A 82 -5.97 5.96 6.30
N THR A 83 -5.33 4.95 6.88
CA THR A 83 -4.62 3.91 6.12
C THR A 83 -5.33 2.57 6.14
N GLY A 84 -6.63 2.57 6.49
CA GLY A 84 -7.50 1.41 6.29
C GLY A 84 -7.47 0.36 7.39
N HIS A 85 -7.04 0.72 8.59
CA HIS A 85 -7.00 -0.20 9.71
C HIS A 85 -8.22 -0.03 10.62
N ARG A 86 -8.71 -1.15 11.12
CA ARG A 86 -9.90 -1.19 11.97
C ARG A 86 -9.67 -0.51 13.31
N ASN A 87 -8.48 -0.67 13.89
CA ASN A 87 -8.13 -0.12 15.18
C ASN A 87 -6.62 0.06 15.28
N VAL A 88 -6.19 0.75 16.35
CA VAL A 88 -4.77 1.06 16.57
C VAL A 88 -3.94 -0.20 16.77
N GLN A 89 -4.48 -1.20 17.47
CA GLN A 89 -3.75 -2.44 17.75
C GLN A 89 -3.42 -3.20 16.45
N SER A 90 -4.40 -3.33 15.57
CA SER A 90 -4.22 -3.95 14.25
C SER A 90 -3.20 -3.19 13.41
N PHE A 91 -3.30 -1.86 13.42
CA PHE A 91 -2.36 -0.99 12.73
C PHE A 91 -0.93 -1.17 13.26
N ALA A 92 -0.75 -1.08 14.56
CA ALA A 92 0.57 -1.18 15.19
C ALA A 92 1.23 -2.53 14.89
N ARG A 93 0.46 -3.61 14.92
CA ARG A 93 0.96 -4.95 14.60
C ARG A 93 1.44 -5.04 13.16
N SER A 94 0.61 -4.60 12.22
CA SER A 94 0.92 -4.61 10.80
C SER A 94 2.13 -3.73 10.48
N PHE A 95 2.18 -2.54 11.09
CA PHE A 95 3.29 -1.60 10.90
C PHE A 95 4.60 -2.21 11.40
N ARG A 96 4.58 -2.78 12.61
CA ARG A 96 5.79 -3.39 13.18
C ARG A 96 6.26 -4.59 12.37
N MET A 97 5.34 -5.38 11.83
CA MET A 97 5.72 -6.50 10.96
C MET A 97 6.42 -6.02 9.70
N HIS A 98 6.01 -4.87 9.19
CA HIS A 98 6.60 -4.34 7.95
C HIS A 98 7.93 -3.62 8.20
N PHE A 99 7.99 -2.74 9.21
CA PHE A 99 9.16 -1.90 9.47
C PHE A 99 10.06 -2.37 10.60
N GLY A 100 9.64 -3.35 11.39
CA GLY A 100 10.43 -3.86 12.50
C GLY A 100 10.40 -3.02 13.77
N VAL A 101 9.70 -1.88 13.74
CA VAL A 101 9.55 -0.98 14.89
C VAL A 101 8.10 -0.52 15.02
N THR A 102 7.73 -0.03 16.20
CA THR A 102 6.38 0.50 16.43
C THR A 102 6.20 1.84 15.74
N PRO A 103 4.97 2.27 15.47
CA PRO A 103 4.71 3.61 14.92
C PRO A 103 5.32 4.74 15.76
N ALA A 104 5.25 4.62 17.09
CA ALA A 104 5.81 5.64 17.98
C ALA A 104 7.32 5.75 17.85
N VAL A 105 8.02 4.61 17.81
CA VAL A 105 9.47 4.57 17.61
C VAL A 105 9.84 5.11 16.24
N PHE A 106 9.10 4.73 15.20
CA PHE A 106 9.34 5.23 13.84
C PHE A 106 9.24 6.75 13.78
N ARG A 107 8.19 7.31 14.38
CA ARG A 107 8.00 8.77 14.44
C ARG A 107 9.13 9.45 15.20
N ALA A 108 9.53 8.89 16.34
CA ALA A 108 10.59 9.48 17.17
C ALA A 108 11.94 9.51 16.45
N ARG A 109 12.21 8.49 15.67
CA ARG A 109 13.45 8.44 14.87
C ARG A 109 13.49 9.53 13.81
N GLY A 110 12.42 9.61 12.99
CA GLY A 110 12.31 10.60 11.92
C GLY A 110 13.56 10.73 11.06
N VAL A 111 14.34 9.65 10.94
CA VAL A 111 15.66 9.71 10.33
C VAL A 111 15.56 9.68 8.80
N PRO A 112 16.45 10.39 8.11
CA PRO A 112 16.44 10.44 6.64
C PRO A 112 16.52 9.08 5.95
N GLY A 113 17.20 8.12 6.56
CA GLY A 113 17.29 6.76 6.01
C GLY A 113 15.94 6.08 5.87
N ASP A 114 15.07 6.21 6.86
CA ASP A 114 13.73 5.66 6.81
C ASP A 114 12.89 6.35 5.74
N PHE A 115 13.04 7.65 5.61
CA PHE A 115 12.36 8.44 4.58
C PHE A 115 12.80 8.03 3.17
N GLU A 116 14.09 7.82 2.97
CA GLU A 116 14.62 7.36 1.68
C GLU A 116 14.09 5.98 1.32
N LEU A 117 13.97 5.09 2.29
CA LEU A 117 13.39 3.76 2.06
C LEU A 117 11.94 3.85 1.60
N LEU A 118 11.15 4.73 2.22
CA LEU A 118 9.76 4.96 1.82
C LEU A 118 9.67 5.51 0.40
N ARG A 119 10.51 6.47 0.06
CA ARG A 119 10.55 7.06 -1.28
C ARG A 119 10.88 6.02 -2.33
N LYS A 120 11.86 5.16 -2.08
CA LYS A 120 12.23 4.09 -2.99
C LYS A 120 11.08 3.11 -3.20
N GLY A 121 10.35 2.78 -2.14
CA GLY A 121 9.19 1.92 -2.24
C GLY A 121 8.11 2.50 -3.14
N GLU A 122 7.81 3.78 -2.98
CA GLU A 122 6.81 4.46 -3.82
C GLU A 122 7.27 4.57 -5.27
N GLN A 123 8.53 4.90 -5.50
CA GLN A 123 9.10 4.97 -6.84
C GLN A 123 8.98 3.64 -7.57
N HIS A 124 9.31 2.55 -6.89
CA HIS A 124 9.21 1.22 -7.47
C HIS A 124 7.77 0.92 -7.92
N MET A 125 6.79 1.26 -7.10
CA MET A 125 5.38 1.07 -7.44
C MET A 125 4.94 1.95 -8.60
N SER A 126 5.51 3.14 -8.73
CA SER A 126 5.17 4.07 -9.80
C SER A 126 5.68 3.64 -11.17
N GLU A 127 6.66 2.76 -11.21
CA GLU A 127 7.25 2.28 -12.45
C GLU A 127 6.38 1.27 -13.17
N PHE A 128 5.37 0.73 -12.52
CA PHE A 128 4.43 -0.20 -13.17
C PHE A 128 3.29 0.56 -13.90
#